data_9abad9254022f27cd43b3ea9efe7d546
#
_entry.id   9abad9254022f27cd43b3ea9efe7d546
#
_cell.length_a   1.000
_cell.length_b   1.000
_cell.length_c   1.000
_cell.angle_alpha   90.00
_cell.angle_beta   90.00
_cell.angle_gamma   90.00
#
_symmetry.space_group_name_H-M   'P 1'
#
loop_
_entity.id
_entity.type
_entity.pdbx_description
1 polymer ?
#
loop_
_entity_poly.entity_id
_entity_poly.type
_entity_poly.pdbx_seq_one_letter_code
_entity_poly.pdbx_strand_id
1 'polypeptide(L)'
;MKKIIHTLCLILITAIVLLFAGCTEADKVNSNISKQADYFECERRITVYNARTDKVILEMEGYLSISNNSTDELVVTSKVGPNEYKKNYVYLNDYTLYVVEDITGTHTDPYHYKIYFHTDIIPSVEVKP
;
A
#
# COMPACT_ATOMS: atom_id res chain seq x y z
N MET A 1 48.86 -28.13 4.32
CA MET A 1 48.44 -26.72 4.18
C MET A 1 47.56 -26.49 2.96
N LYS A 2 47.98 -26.82 1.72
CA LYS A 2 47.17 -26.56 0.51
C LYS A 2 45.77 -27.21 0.55
N LYS A 3 45.62 -28.45 1.02
CA LYS A 3 44.31 -29.14 1.13
C LYS A 3 43.37 -28.45 2.10
N ILE A 4 43.87 -27.93 3.22
CA ILE A 4 43.09 -27.22 4.24
C ILE A 4 42.55 -25.89 3.66
N ILE A 5 43.39 -25.19 2.90
CA ILE A 5 43.00 -23.92 2.24
C ILE A 5 41.89 -24.17 1.20
N HIS A 6 42.00 -25.23 0.40
CA HIS A 6 40.94 -25.57 -0.57
C HIS A 6 39.62 -25.93 0.11
N THR A 7 39.67 -26.69 1.21
CA THR A 7 38.46 -27.02 1.98
C THR A 7 37.83 -25.77 2.60
N LEU A 8 38.64 -24.86 3.13
CA LEU A 8 38.16 -23.60 3.69
C LEU A 8 37.52 -22.68 2.63
N CYS A 9 38.14 -22.58 1.43
CA CYS A 9 37.60 -21.85 0.31
C CYS A 9 36.25 -22.44 -0.18
N LEU A 10 36.14 -23.77 -0.21
CA LEU A 10 34.92 -24.44 -0.62
C LEU A 10 33.78 -24.15 0.35
N ILE A 11 34.04 -24.19 1.65
CA ILE A 11 33.05 -23.87 2.69
C ILE A 11 32.63 -22.40 2.60
N LEU A 12 33.57 -21.49 2.36
CA LEU A 12 33.29 -20.07 2.22
C LEU A 12 32.40 -19.77 0.98
N ILE A 13 32.72 -20.42 -0.15
CA ILE A 13 31.91 -20.26 -1.38
C ILE A 13 30.49 -20.81 -1.18
N THR A 14 30.36 -21.95 -0.49
CA THR A 14 29.02 -22.54 -0.20
C THR A 14 28.20 -21.65 0.71
N ALA A 15 28.84 -21.04 1.72
CA ALA A 15 28.19 -20.08 2.63
C ALA A 15 27.72 -18.81 1.89
N ILE A 16 28.50 -18.31 0.94
CA ILE A 16 28.15 -17.13 0.13
C ILE A 16 26.96 -17.45 -0.79
N VAL A 17 26.94 -18.63 -1.42
CA VAL A 17 25.83 -19.04 -2.30
C VAL A 17 24.50 -19.16 -1.53
N LEU A 18 24.55 -19.62 -0.27
CA LEU A 18 23.35 -19.72 0.59
C LEU A 18 22.80 -18.34 1.01
N LEU A 19 23.62 -17.30 1.04
CA LEU A 19 23.18 -15.94 1.39
C LEU A 19 22.42 -15.24 0.24
N PHE A 20 22.56 -15.70 -1.01
CA PHE A 20 21.86 -15.15 -2.16
C PHE A 20 20.49 -15.82 -2.45
N ALA A 21 20.13 -16.88 -1.73
CA ALA A 21 18.87 -17.61 -1.93
C ALA A 21 17.66 -16.95 -1.24
N GLY A 22 17.77 -15.72 -0.73
CA GLY A 22 16.85 -15.13 0.24
C GLY A 22 15.71 -14.25 -0.28
N CYS A 23 15.57 -14.04 -1.59
CA CYS A 23 14.35 -13.34 -2.09
C CYS A 23 13.29 -14.36 -2.46
N THR A 24 12.27 -14.50 -1.61
CA THR A 24 11.11 -15.34 -1.92
C THR A 24 10.29 -14.75 -3.05
N GLU A 25 9.51 -15.57 -3.74
CA GLU A 25 8.56 -15.11 -4.76
C GLU A 25 7.59 -14.08 -4.16
N ALA A 26 7.16 -14.29 -2.92
CA ALA A 26 6.33 -13.36 -2.17
C ALA A 26 6.94 -11.97 -2.02
N ASP A 27 8.26 -11.88 -1.77
CA ASP A 27 8.95 -10.58 -1.65
C ASP A 27 8.99 -9.82 -2.98
N LYS A 28 9.18 -10.55 -4.08
CA LYS A 28 9.14 -9.97 -5.43
C LYS A 28 7.75 -9.47 -5.79
N VAL A 29 6.72 -10.25 -5.52
CA VAL A 29 5.32 -9.88 -5.74
C VAL A 29 4.96 -8.66 -4.90
N ASN A 30 5.25 -8.65 -3.60
CA ASN A 30 5.01 -7.50 -2.72
C ASN A 30 5.69 -6.23 -3.22
N SER A 31 6.97 -6.34 -3.61
CA SER A 31 7.71 -5.19 -4.14
C SER A 31 7.09 -4.65 -5.44
N ASN A 32 6.62 -5.53 -6.32
CA ASN A 32 6.00 -5.13 -7.59
C ASN A 32 4.64 -4.47 -7.36
N ILE A 33 3.79 -5.04 -6.52
CA ILE A 33 2.47 -4.46 -6.19
C ILE A 33 2.64 -3.10 -5.51
N SER A 34 3.59 -2.94 -4.58
CA SER A 34 3.86 -1.66 -3.94
C SER A 34 4.31 -0.60 -4.95
N LYS A 35 5.20 -0.96 -5.86
CA LYS A 35 5.65 -0.04 -6.93
C LYS A 35 4.51 0.35 -7.87
N GLN A 36 3.69 -0.60 -8.30
CA GLN A 36 2.53 -0.31 -9.16
C GLN A 36 1.57 0.67 -8.46
N ALA A 37 1.36 0.52 -7.17
CA ALA A 37 0.55 1.45 -6.41
C ALA A 37 1.15 2.85 -6.32
N ASP A 38 2.47 2.95 -6.10
CA ASP A 38 3.18 4.23 -6.05
C ASP A 38 3.18 4.96 -7.40
N TYR A 39 3.09 4.21 -8.49
CA TYR A 39 2.90 4.75 -9.86
C TYR A 39 1.44 4.98 -10.24
N PHE A 40 0.48 4.76 -9.34
CA PHE A 40 -0.95 4.84 -9.62
C PHE A 40 -1.40 3.92 -10.75
N GLU A 41 -0.89 2.70 -10.78
CA GLU A 41 -1.25 1.65 -11.74
C GLU A 41 -2.23 0.63 -11.14
N CYS A 42 -2.46 0.69 -9.82
CA CYS A 42 -3.40 -0.16 -9.08
C CYS A 42 -4.60 0.65 -8.60
N GLU A 43 -5.79 0.16 -8.88
CA GLU A 43 -6.99 0.67 -8.26
C GLU A 43 -7.17 0.02 -6.88
N ARG A 44 -7.43 0.83 -5.86
CA ARG A 44 -7.53 0.41 -4.47
C ARG A 44 -8.76 0.94 -3.79
N ARG A 45 -9.24 0.15 -2.84
CA ARG A 45 -10.20 0.59 -1.82
C ARG A 45 -9.48 0.68 -0.48
N ILE A 46 -9.65 1.81 0.20
CA ILE A 46 -9.14 2.05 1.55
C ILE A 46 -10.35 2.28 2.44
N THR A 47 -10.52 1.43 3.43
CA THR A 47 -11.57 1.54 4.44
C THR A 47 -10.94 1.90 5.77
N VAL A 48 -11.36 3.03 6.33
CA VAL A 48 -10.94 3.49 7.67
C VAL A 48 -12.04 3.16 8.66
N TYR A 49 -11.66 2.52 9.74
CA TYR A 49 -12.54 1.89 10.71
C TYR A 49 -12.19 2.31 12.14
N ASN A 50 -13.21 2.56 12.94
CA ASN A 50 -13.04 2.84 14.36
C ASN A 50 -13.35 1.57 15.18
N ALA A 51 -12.30 0.94 15.73
CA ALA A 51 -12.39 -0.28 16.50
C ALA A 51 -13.12 -0.12 17.84
N ARG A 52 -13.25 1.10 18.35
CA ARG A 52 -13.96 1.37 19.60
C ARG A 52 -15.47 1.44 19.44
N THR A 53 -15.92 1.97 18.30
CA THR A 53 -17.35 2.18 18.01
C THR A 53 -17.90 1.15 17.03
N ASP A 54 -17.04 0.29 16.51
CA ASP A 54 -17.37 -0.72 15.48
C ASP A 54 -18.01 -0.12 14.22
N LYS A 55 -17.48 1.04 13.79
CA LYS A 55 -18.01 1.76 12.63
C LYS A 55 -16.95 2.07 11.60
N VAL A 56 -17.33 1.96 10.34
CA VAL A 56 -16.59 2.54 9.22
C VAL A 56 -16.75 4.05 9.29
N ILE A 57 -15.62 4.77 9.23
CA ILE A 57 -15.59 6.25 9.24
C ILE A 57 -15.60 6.78 7.82
N LEU A 58 -14.80 6.15 6.96
CA LEU A 58 -14.46 6.65 5.65
C LEU A 58 -14.09 5.48 4.74
N GLU A 59 -14.53 5.53 3.51
CA GLU A 59 -14.10 4.63 2.43
C GLU A 59 -13.65 5.47 1.23
N MET A 60 -12.52 5.12 0.64
CA MET A 60 -11.98 5.76 -0.56
C MET A 60 -11.69 4.70 -1.62
N GLU A 61 -12.13 4.94 -2.84
CA GLU A 61 -11.84 4.10 -4.01
C GLU A 61 -11.16 4.92 -5.10
N GLY A 62 -10.22 4.32 -5.80
CA GLY A 62 -9.54 4.91 -6.94
C GLY A 62 -8.10 4.44 -7.10
N TYR A 63 -7.37 5.08 -7.99
CA TYR A 63 -5.94 4.88 -8.16
C TYR A 63 -5.20 5.62 -7.04
N LEU A 64 -4.89 4.88 -5.98
CA LEU A 64 -4.44 5.42 -4.71
C LEU A 64 -3.03 4.95 -4.38
N SER A 65 -2.16 5.88 -4.01
CA SER A 65 -0.91 5.62 -3.29
C SER A 65 -1.06 6.00 -1.82
N ILE A 66 -0.47 5.22 -0.94
CA ILE A 66 -0.52 5.42 0.51
C ILE A 66 0.87 5.58 1.10
N SER A 67 0.98 6.45 2.08
CA SER A 67 2.16 6.57 2.91
C SER A 67 1.78 6.94 4.34
N ASN A 68 2.56 6.48 5.30
CA ASN A 68 2.44 6.91 6.68
C ASN A 68 3.54 7.93 6.95
N ASN A 69 3.19 9.03 7.59
CA ASN A 69 4.17 9.98 8.06
C ASN A 69 4.54 9.73 9.53
N SER A 70 5.53 10.48 10.04
CA SER A 70 6.02 10.34 11.42
C SER A 70 5.04 10.86 12.48
N THR A 71 3.89 11.41 12.09
CA THR A 71 2.87 12.00 12.97
C THR A 71 1.61 11.15 13.07
N ASP A 72 1.72 9.84 12.83
CA ASP A 72 0.61 8.89 12.85
C ASP A 72 -0.54 9.28 11.89
N GLU A 73 -0.20 9.84 10.74
CA GLU A 73 -1.15 10.12 9.68
C GLU A 73 -0.99 9.13 8.52
N LEU A 74 -2.09 8.54 8.11
CA LEU A 74 -2.21 7.89 6.82
C LEU A 74 -2.43 8.95 5.75
N VAL A 75 -1.49 9.10 4.85
CA VAL A 75 -1.60 10.01 3.70
C VAL A 75 -2.04 9.20 2.49
N VAL A 76 -3.21 9.51 1.96
CA VAL A 76 -3.75 8.91 0.74
C VAL A 76 -3.65 9.91 -0.39
N THR A 77 -2.85 9.60 -1.39
CA THR A 77 -2.75 10.38 -2.62
C THR A 77 -3.57 9.70 -3.70
N SER A 78 -4.51 10.43 -4.29
CA SER A 78 -5.42 9.95 -5.33
C SER A 78 -5.11 10.63 -6.65
N LYS A 79 -5.02 9.87 -7.73
CA LYS A 79 -4.94 10.39 -9.09
C LYS A 79 -6.35 10.66 -9.59
N VAL A 80 -6.66 11.92 -9.89
CA VAL A 80 -8.00 12.36 -10.27
C VAL A 80 -8.07 12.95 -11.67
N GLY A 81 -6.95 12.97 -12.38
CA GLY A 81 -6.85 13.46 -13.76
C GLY A 81 -5.43 13.34 -14.30
N PRO A 82 -5.18 13.73 -15.56
CA PRO A 82 -3.85 13.81 -16.13
C PRO A 82 -3.00 14.83 -15.35
N ASN A 83 -1.99 14.34 -14.59
CA ASN A 83 -1.16 15.16 -13.70
C ASN A 83 -1.92 15.90 -12.58
N GLU A 84 -3.12 15.43 -12.24
CA GLU A 84 -3.93 15.97 -11.16
C GLU A 84 -4.03 14.97 -10.02
N TYR A 85 -3.75 15.45 -8.80
CA TYR A 85 -3.72 14.63 -7.60
C TYR A 85 -4.41 15.32 -6.45
N LYS A 86 -5.07 14.51 -5.60
CA LYS A 86 -5.63 14.96 -4.32
C LYS A 86 -4.97 14.19 -3.19
N LYS A 87 -4.76 14.87 -2.06
CA LYS A 87 -4.27 14.24 -0.83
C LYS A 87 -5.32 14.32 0.25
N ASN A 88 -5.53 13.18 0.90
CA ASN A 88 -6.36 13.07 2.08
C ASN A 88 -5.47 12.61 3.23
N TYR A 89 -5.66 13.20 4.39
CA TYR A 89 -4.92 12.90 5.60
C TYR A 89 -5.89 12.29 6.60
N VAL A 90 -5.61 11.08 7.05
CA VAL A 90 -6.39 10.40 8.08
C VAL A 90 -5.52 10.25 9.30
N TYR A 91 -5.92 10.87 10.39
CA TYR A 91 -5.20 10.75 11.65
C TYR A 91 -5.45 9.38 12.28
N LEU A 92 -4.38 8.67 12.58
CA LEU A 92 -4.41 7.35 13.20
C LEU A 92 -4.23 7.49 14.72
N ASN A 93 -4.98 6.68 15.45
CA ASN A 93 -4.85 6.56 16.90
C ASN A 93 -5.09 5.08 17.29
N ASP A 94 -5.02 4.76 18.57
CA ASP A 94 -5.16 3.40 19.09
C ASP A 94 -6.45 2.67 18.66
N TYR A 95 -7.45 3.40 18.22
CA TYR A 95 -8.75 2.87 17.81
C TYR A 95 -9.05 3.05 16.33
N THR A 96 -8.19 3.74 15.58
CA THR A 96 -8.37 3.95 14.14
C THR A 96 -7.52 2.96 13.36
N LEU A 97 -8.18 2.06 12.66
CA LEU A 97 -7.57 1.06 11.80
C LEU A 97 -7.90 1.38 10.35
N TYR A 98 -7.11 0.89 9.43
CA TYR A 98 -7.44 0.93 8.01
C TYR A 98 -7.13 -0.40 7.33
N VAL A 99 -7.92 -0.71 6.30
CA VAL A 99 -7.74 -1.86 5.42
C VAL A 99 -7.54 -1.34 4.01
N VAL A 100 -6.61 -1.94 3.29
CA VAL A 100 -6.34 -1.64 1.88
C VAL A 100 -6.63 -2.88 1.07
N GLU A 101 -7.50 -2.74 0.07
CA GLU A 101 -7.83 -3.79 -0.88
C GLU A 101 -7.37 -3.35 -2.28
N ASP A 102 -6.78 -4.28 -3.03
CA ASP A 102 -6.55 -4.11 -4.46
C ASP A 102 -7.83 -4.54 -5.20
N ILE A 103 -8.45 -3.60 -5.89
CA ILE A 103 -9.67 -3.81 -6.70
C ILE A 103 -9.41 -3.55 -8.18
N THR A 104 -8.16 -3.69 -8.62
CA THR A 104 -7.72 -3.43 -9.99
C THR A 104 -8.58 -4.17 -11.01
N GLY A 105 -9.05 -3.43 -12.02
CA GLY A 105 -9.92 -3.94 -13.07
C GLY A 105 -11.41 -3.86 -12.76
N THR A 106 -11.80 -3.33 -11.60
CA THR A 106 -13.22 -3.12 -11.25
C THR A 106 -13.82 -1.97 -12.06
N HIS A 107 -13.03 -0.93 -12.35
CA HIS A 107 -13.45 0.22 -13.13
C HIS A 107 -12.57 0.38 -14.38
N THR A 108 -13.16 0.90 -15.44
CA THR A 108 -12.47 1.16 -16.72
C THR A 108 -11.89 2.57 -16.81
N ASP A 109 -12.35 3.49 -15.96
CA ASP A 109 -11.88 4.86 -15.91
C ASP A 109 -10.63 4.96 -15.03
N PRO A 110 -9.45 5.32 -15.59
CA PRO A 110 -8.20 5.44 -14.82
C PRO A 110 -8.17 6.62 -13.85
N TYR A 111 -9.19 7.47 -13.88
CA TYR A 111 -9.35 8.61 -12.97
C TYR A 111 -10.53 8.44 -12.02
N HIS A 112 -11.06 7.22 -11.95
CA HIS A 112 -12.12 6.90 -11.02
C HIS A 112 -11.68 7.21 -9.58
N TYR A 113 -12.46 8.00 -8.88
CA TYR A 113 -12.25 8.34 -7.50
C TYR A 113 -13.57 8.54 -6.78
N LYS A 114 -13.73 7.82 -5.68
CA LYS A 114 -14.87 7.98 -4.77
C LYS A 114 -14.39 8.07 -3.33
N ILE A 115 -15.09 8.83 -2.54
CA ILE A 115 -14.91 8.90 -1.10
C ILE A 115 -16.27 8.90 -0.42
N TYR A 116 -16.46 7.99 0.52
CA TYR A 116 -17.66 7.86 1.32
C TYR A 116 -17.32 8.16 2.77
N PHE A 117 -18.00 9.14 3.35
CA PHE A 117 -17.94 9.44 4.78
C PHE A 117 -19.14 8.82 5.47
N HIS A 118 -18.90 7.86 6.34
CA HIS A 118 -19.93 7.16 7.11
C HIS A 118 -20.13 7.81 8.48
N THR A 119 -20.34 9.12 8.48
CA THR A 119 -20.62 9.88 9.70
C THR A 119 -21.95 10.59 9.58
N ASP A 120 -22.68 10.72 10.69
CA ASP A 120 -23.95 11.41 10.72
C ASP A 120 -23.82 12.94 10.49
N ILE A 121 -22.58 13.44 10.47
CA ILE A 121 -22.26 14.87 10.46
C ILE A 121 -21.81 15.34 9.06
N ILE A 122 -21.14 14.47 8.28
CA ILE A 122 -20.57 14.82 6.98
C ILE A 122 -21.29 14.02 5.90
N PRO A 123 -21.99 14.66 4.96
CA PRO A 123 -22.59 13.95 3.84
C PRO A 123 -21.49 13.35 2.95
N SER A 124 -21.74 12.16 2.41
CA SER A 124 -20.84 11.55 1.43
C SER A 124 -20.75 12.43 0.19
N VAL A 125 -19.52 12.68 -0.27
CA VAL A 125 -19.26 13.48 -1.47
C VAL A 125 -18.73 12.54 -2.55
N GLU A 126 -19.48 12.37 -3.62
CA GLU A 126 -18.96 11.77 -4.85
C GLU A 126 -18.30 12.87 -5.67
N VAL A 127 -17.01 12.73 -5.91
CA VAL A 127 -16.29 13.63 -6.82
C VAL A 127 -16.23 12.95 -8.17
N LYS A 128 -17.10 13.38 -9.09
CA LYS A 128 -16.97 13.02 -10.50
C LYS A 128 -15.88 13.88 -11.13
N PRO A 129 -15.01 13.30 -11.96
CA PRO A 129 -14.03 14.04 -12.73
C PRO A 129 -14.70 15.00 -13.74
#